data_759eb7f4bcd6266e4fbb78666f863f04
#
_entry.id   759eb7f4bcd6266e4fbb78666f863f04
#
_cell.length_a   1.000
_cell.length_b   1.000
_cell.length_c   1.000
_cell.angle_alpha   90.00
_cell.angle_beta   90.00
_cell.angle_gamma   90.00
#
_symmetry.space_group_name_H-M   'P 1'
#
loop_
_entity.id
_entity.type
_entity.pdbx_description
1 polymer ?
#
loop_
_entity_poly.entity_id
_entity_poly.type
_entity_poly.pdbx_seq_one_letter_code
_entity_poly.pdbx_strand_id
1 'polypeptide(L)'
;YRQPIAIAWTMPGAALLISALDHMSFSQAVGAFLVAGLVIFFLGLSGVVSWVMEKFPTDVVMAMVAGVFLPFALNLIHGLQEVPVIAGVSIVAFLILTIFRSVGRFCPPMFGALLMGMLVAVLSGDGPVISPELSWIATPILIRPEFTISAMIELVVPLVISVLAVQNIQGVSVLTAAGYRPPINVLTVVCGYGSFIMGIFGSVPTCLTGPANAILVSSGQKGTHFVGAILFGALFACIGLLAPVLTEVATSMTPYFIMVLGGLAMLPVLSMAFKEAFSALNGSSREAIPPLITFVVTISNFSLLNIAAPFWAILISTFFLAEDKLILNIFAISAHIFRYCRSLIGYMKKL
;
A
#
# COMPACT_ATOMS: atom_id res chain seq x y z
N TYR A 1 13.11 -9.13 -14.80
CA TYR A 1 13.68 -7.95 -14.11
C TYR A 1 14.47 -8.28 -12.84
N ARG A 2 14.32 -9.49 -12.27
CA ARG A 2 14.94 -9.93 -11.00
C ARG A 2 14.74 -8.94 -9.85
N GLN A 3 13.53 -8.40 -9.74
CA GLN A 3 13.11 -7.48 -8.67
C GLN A 3 12.04 -8.13 -7.79
N PRO A 4 11.96 -7.77 -6.51
CA PRO A 4 10.99 -8.33 -5.57
C PRO A 4 9.60 -7.69 -5.77
N ILE A 5 8.90 -8.08 -6.83
CA ILE A 5 7.62 -7.52 -7.22
C ILE A 5 6.51 -8.44 -6.73
N ALA A 6 5.65 -7.93 -5.85
CA ALA A 6 4.45 -8.59 -5.37
C ALA A 6 3.21 -7.83 -5.86
N ILE A 7 2.36 -8.53 -6.60
CA ILE A 7 1.07 -8.04 -7.07
C ILE A 7 -0.01 -8.86 -6.35
N ALA A 8 -0.96 -8.16 -5.73
CA ALA A 8 -2.11 -8.75 -5.06
C ALA A 8 -3.33 -7.84 -5.24
N TRP A 9 -4.42 -8.11 -4.53
CA TRP A 9 -5.64 -7.29 -4.62
C TRP A 9 -5.49 -5.91 -3.97
N THR A 10 -6.31 -4.94 -4.44
CA THR A 10 -6.38 -3.60 -3.84
C THR A 10 -7.19 -3.61 -2.56
N MET A 11 -6.56 -3.31 -1.40
CA MET A 11 -7.28 -3.22 -0.11
C MET A 11 -8.31 -2.07 -0.08
N PRO A 12 -7.98 -0.84 -0.52
CA PRO A 12 -8.99 0.21 -0.62
C PRO A 12 -10.15 -0.15 -1.57
N GLY A 13 -9.87 -0.89 -2.65
CA GLY A 13 -10.92 -1.37 -3.56
C GLY A 13 -11.85 -2.38 -2.89
N ALA A 14 -11.32 -3.27 -2.04
CA ALA A 14 -12.14 -4.18 -1.25
C ALA A 14 -13.02 -3.43 -0.23
N ALA A 15 -12.49 -2.37 0.39
CA ALA A 15 -13.27 -1.54 1.32
C ALA A 15 -14.41 -0.80 0.62
N LEU A 16 -14.18 -0.28 -0.60
CA LEU A 16 -15.23 0.34 -1.42
C LEU A 16 -16.36 -0.64 -1.76
N LEU A 17 -16.01 -1.91 -1.98
CA LEU A 17 -16.99 -2.95 -2.31
C LEU A 17 -17.99 -3.18 -1.18
N ILE A 18 -17.57 -3.08 0.09
CA ILE A 18 -18.44 -3.30 1.23
C ILE A 18 -19.64 -2.32 1.19
N SER A 19 -19.39 -1.03 0.99
CA SER A 19 -20.45 -0.02 0.90
C SER A 19 -21.26 -0.12 -0.39
N ALA A 20 -20.65 -0.53 -1.50
CA ALA A 20 -21.30 -0.66 -2.78
C ALA A 20 -22.31 -1.82 -2.80
N LEU A 21 -22.00 -2.93 -2.14
CA LEU A 21 -22.87 -4.10 -2.06
C LEU A 21 -24.16 -3.87 -1.24
N ASP A 22 -24.26 -2.77 -0.49
CA ASP A 22 -25.51 -2.42 0.19
C ASP A 22 -26.66 -2.09 -0.80
N HIS A 23 -26.33 -1.71 -2.03
CA HIS A 23 -27.33 -1.25 -3.02
C HIS A 23 -27.09 -1.76 -4.47
N MET A 24 -26.01 -2.51 -4.70
CA MET A 24 -25.77 -3.15 -6.00
C MET A 24 -25.49 -4.64 -5.87
N SER A 25 -25.77 -5.40 -6.95
CA SER A 25 -25.47 -6.82 -6.98
C SER A 25 -23.96 -7.09 -7.14
N PHE A 26 -23.50 -8.23 -6.65
CA PHE A 26 -22.11 -8.64 -6.84
C PHE A 26 -21.74 -8.80 -8.34
N SER A 27 -22.69 -9.22 -9.19
CA SER A 27 -22.52 -9.30 -10.65
C SER A 27 -22.24 -7.93 -11.29
N GLN A 28 -22.87 -6.86 -10.79
CA GLN A 28 -22.60 -5.48 -11.21
C GLN A 28 -21.21 -5.01 -10.77
N ALA A 29 -20.81 -5.34 -9.56
CA ALA A 29 -19.45 -5.06 -9.08
C ALA A 29 -18.39 -5.79 -9.93
N VAL A 30 -18.63 -7.05 -10.30
CA VAL A 30 -17.76 -7.81 -11.21
C VAL A 30 -17.64 -7.14 -12.57
N GLY A 31 -18.73 -6.64 -13.12
CA GLY A 31 -18.71 -5.83 -14.36
C GLY A 31 -17.79 -4.61 -14.22
N ALA A 32 -17.87 -3.91 -13.09
CA ALA A 32 -16.99 -2.76 -12.80
C ALA A 32 -15.52 -3.18 -12.65
N PHE A 33 -15.21 -4.33 -12.04
CA PHE A 33 -13.84 -4.85 -11.91
C PHE A 33 -13.21 -5.11 -13.28
N LEU A 34 -13.95 -5.72 -14.19
CA LEU A 34 -13.48 -5.98 -15.55
C LEU A 34 -13.18 -4.69 -16.31
N VAL A 35 -14.08 -3.70 -16.23
CA VAL A 35 -13.89 -2.40 -16.88
C VAL A 35 -12.71 -1.65 -16.25
N ALA A 36 -12.59 -1.64 -14.92
CA ALA A 36 -11.45 -1.04 -14.23
C ALA A 36 -10.13 -1.70 -14.67
N GLY A 37 -10.10 -3.03 -14.76
CA GLY A 37 -8.95 -3.78 -15.26
C GLY A 37 -8.54 -3.38 -16.67
N LEU A 38 -9.49 -3.23 -17.60
CA LEU A 38 -9.24 -2.77 -18.95
C LEU A 38 -8.71 -1.32 -18.98
N VAL A 39 -9.29 -0.42 -18.19
CA VAL A 39 -8.83 0.97 -18.11
C VAL A 39 -7.39 1.03 -17.58
N ILE A 40 -7.07 0.28 -16.51
CA ILE A 40 -5.70 0.20 -15.96
C ILE A 40 -4.74 -0.35 -17.00
N PHE A 41 -5.14 -1.39 -17.74
CA PHE A 41 -4.33 -1.99 -18.80
C PHE A 41 -3.97 -0.99 -19.90
N PHE A 42 -4.94 -0.28 -20.43
CA PHE A 42 -4.71 0.72 -21.48
C PHE A 42 -3.93 1.94 -20.99
N LEU A 43 -4.15 2.38 -19.74
CA LEU A 43 -3.34 3.43 -19.13
C LEU A 43 -1.87 2.99 -18.96
N GLY A 44 -1.63 1.72 -18.62
CA GLY A 44 -0.28 1.16 -18.59
C GLY A 44 0.40 1.14 -19.94
N LEU A 45 -0.32 0.79 -21.02
CA LEU A 45 0.18 0.80 -22.40
C LEU A 45 0.47 2.22 -22.91
N SER A 46 -0.31 3.21 -22.49
CA SER A 46 -0.14 4.60 -22.93
C SER A 46 1.16 5.27 -22.45
N GLY A 47 1.80 4.72 -21.41
CA GLY A 47 2.99 5.32 -20.78
C GLY A 47 2.71 6.53 -19.88
N VAL A 48 1.47 7.01 -19.81
CA VAL A 48 1.08 8.19 -19.02
C VAL A 48 1.34 7.95 -17.53
N VAL A 49 1.18 6.70 -17.06
CA VAL A 49 1.30 6.38 -15.62
C VAL A 49 2.71 6.66 -15.10
N SER A 50 3.77 6.26 -15.81
CA SER A 50 5.15 6.56 -15.41
C SER A 50 5.41 8.06 -15.39
N TRP A 51 4.95 8.78 -16.42
CA TRP A 51 5.11 10.22 -16.48
C TRP A 51 4.43 10.95 -15.31
N VAL A 52 3.24 10.51 -14.91
CA VAL A 52 2.54 11.06 -13.74
C VAL A 52 3.27 10.73 -12.45
N MET A 53 3.66 9.46 -12.27
CA MET A 53 4.34 9.02 -11.04
C MET A 53 5.70 9.69 -10.81
N GLU A 54 6.44 10.01 -11.86
CA GLU A 54 7.72 10.72 -11.77
C GLU A 54 7.59 12.16 -11.26
N LYS A 55 6.38 12.74 -11.26
CA LYS A 55 6.13 14.09 -10.76
C LYS A 55 5.95 14.16 -9.24
N PHE A 56 5.67 13.04 -8.59
CA PHE A 56 5.46 13.02 -7.15
C PHE A 56 6.79 12.94 -6.39
N PRO A 57 7.05 13.86 -5.45
CA PRO A 57 8.23 13.81 -4.60
C PRO A 57 8.23 12.57 -3.70
N THR A 58 9.38 11.93 -3.57
CA THR A 58 9.52 10.66 -2.83
C THR A 58 9.17 10.82 -1.35
N ASP A 59 9.54 11.92 -0.72
CA ASP A 59 9.25 12.26 0.68
C ASP A 59 7.74 12.36 0.95
N VAL A 60 7.00 13.05 0.07
CA VAL A 60 5.53 13.15 0.13
C VAL A 60 4.89 11.76 0.01
N VAL A 61 5.34 10.95 -0.96
CA VAL A 61 4.79 9.60 -1.15
C VAL A 61 5.14 8.70 0.02
N MET A 62 6.34 8.78 0.58
CA MET A 62 6.73 7.98 1.75
C MET A 62 6.00 8.43 3.02
N ALA A 63 5.65 9.71 3.14
CA ALA A 63 4.77 10.20 4.21
C ALA A 63 3.34 9.61 4.10
N MET A 64 2.80 9.49 2.87
CA MET A 64 1.56 8.76 2.64
C MET A 64 1.70 7.29 3.04
N VAL A 65 2.81 6.63 2.67
CA VAL A 65 3.08 5.24 3.06
C VAL A 65 3.09 5.09 4.58
N ALA A 66 3.76 6.01 5.29
CA ALA A 66 3.77 6.03 6.76
C ALA A 66 2.36 6.20 7.34
N GLY A 67 1.55 7.11 6.79
CA GLY A 67 0.17 7.32 7.21
C GLY A 67 -0.74 6.10 7.00
N VAL A 68 -0.59 5.40 5.88
CA VAL A 68 -1.35 4.17 5.57
C VAL A 68 -0.97 3.02 6.52
N PHE A 69 0.30 2.92 6.93
CA PHE A 69 0.77 1.80 7.76
C PHE A 69 0.70 2.05 9.27
N LEU A 70 0.58 3.31 9.70
CA LEU A 70 0.47 3.63 11.12
C LEU A 70 -0.71 2.94 11.82
N PRO A 71 -1.93 2.89 11.24
CA PRO A 71 -3.05 2.19 11.88
C PRO A 71 -2.76 0.71 12.13
N PHE A 72 -2.00 0.03 11.26
CA PHE A 72 -1.59 -1.35 11.49
C PHE A 72 -0.68 -1.47 12.71
N ALA A 73 0.26 -0.55 12.89
CA ALA A 73 1.12 -0.53 14.08
C ALA A 73 0.32 -0.22 15.36
N LEU A 74 -0.69 0.65 15.30
CA LEU A 74 -1.57 0.94 16.42
C LEU A 74 -2.43 -0.27 16.84
N ASN A 75 -2.74 -1.17 15.90
CA ASN A 75 -3.44 -2.43 16.18
C ASN A 75 -2.68 -3.33 17.17
N LEU A 76 -1.36 -3.17 17.32
CA LEU A 76 -0.60 -3.86 18.38
C LEU A 76 -1.10 -3.49 19.77
N ILE A 77 -1.38 -2.21 19.99
CA ILE A 77 -1.86 -1.71 21.29
C ILE A 77 -3.31 -2.14 21.53
N HIS A 78 -4.15 -2.03 20.49
CA HIS A 78 -5.53 -2.50 20.57
C HIS A 78 -5.59 -4.01 20.85
N GLY A 79 -4.79 -4.82 20.15
CA GLY A 79 -4.72 -6.24 20.39
C GLY A 79 -4.21 -6.59 21.79
N LEU A 80 -3.26 -5.80 22.34
CA LEU A 80 -2.76 -6.00 23.70
C LEU A 80 -3.83 -5.66 24.76
N GLN A 81 -4.75 -4.74 24.48
CA GLN A 81 -5.86 -4.39 25.37
C GLN A 81 -6.95 -5.47 25.38
N GLU A 82 -7.29 -6.01 24.20
CA GLU A 82 -8.41 -6.93 24.02
C GLU A 82 -8.03 -8.41 24.30
N VAL A 83 -6.84 -8.82 23.87
CA VAL A 83 -6.33 -10.19 24.03
C VAL A 83 -4.92 -10.19 24.62
N PRO A 84 -4.74 -9.71 25.88
CA PRO A 84 -3.43 -9.37 26.42
C PRO A 84 -2.44 -10.56 26.45
N VAL A 85 -2.92 -11.77 26.70
CA VAL A 85 -2.04 -12.96 26.78
C VAL A 85 -1.55 -13.37 25.40
N ILE A 86 -2.45 -13.52 24.43
CA ILE A 86 -2.13 -13.93 23.06
C ILE A 86 -1.25 -12.86 22.39
N ALA A 87 -1.68 -11.58 22.48
CA ALA A 87 -0.95 -10.46 21.93
C ALA A 87 0.43 -10.29 22.59
N GLY A 88 0.47 -10.31 23.92
CA GLY A 88 1.70 -10.15 24.69
C GLY A 88 2.74 -11.22 24.36
N VAL A 89 2.34 -12.49 24.32
CA VAL A 89 3.25 -13.60 23.97
C VAL A 89 3.73 -13.48 22.52
N SER A 90 2.86 -13.11 21.58
CA SER A 90 3.25 -12.89 20.17
C SER A 90 4.25 -11.75 20.03
N ILE A 91 4.00 -10.61 20.70
CA ILE A 91 4.90 -9.44 20.68
C ILE A 91 6.25 -9.79 21.31
N VAL A 92 6.26 -10.45 22.47
CA VAL A 92 7.48 -10.85 23.15
C VAL A 92 8.28 -11.83 22.31
N ALA A 93 7.64 -12.84 21.71
CA ALA A 93 8.29 -13.78 20.81
C ALA A 93 8.93 -13.06 19.61
N PHE A 94 8.21 -12.14 18.98
CA PHE A 94 8.73 -11.32 17.89
C PHE A 94 9.96 -10.51 18.32
N LEU A 95 9.89 -9.82 19.45
CA LEU A 95 10.99 -8.99 19.96
C LEU A 95 12.22 -9.82 20.32
N ILE A 96 12.05 -10.95 21.01
CA ILE A 96 13.14 -11.85 21.36
C ILE A 96 13.85 -12.34 20.09
N LEU A 97 13.11 -12.83 19.10
CA LEU A 97 13.67 -13.34 17.85
C LEU A 97 14.30 -12.23 16.98
N THR A 98 13.82 -11.00 17.11
CA THR A 98 14.40 -9.83 16.42
C THR A 98 15.71 -9.39 17.07
N ILE A 99 15.78 -9.37 18.42
CA ILE A 99 16.95 -8.94 19.19
C ILE A 99 18.04 -10.02 19.13
N PHE A 100 17.68 -11.28 19.38
CA PHE A 100 18.63 -12.41 19.38
C PHE A 100 18.77 -13.01 17.98
N ARG A 101 19.52 -12.34 17.11
CA ARG A 101 19.74 -12.73 15.69
C ARG A 101 20.20 -14.18 15.50
N SER A 102 20.91 -14.77 16.48
CA SER A 102 21.34 -16.17 16.43
C SER A 102 20.17 -17.14 16.41
N VAL A 103 19.12 -16.86 17.20
CA VAL A 103 17.89 -17.66 17.25
C VAL A 103 16.97 -17.29 16.07
N GLY A 104 16.86 -16.01 15.74
CA GLY A 104 16.07 -15.51 14.61
C GLY A 104 16.52 -16.01 13.24
N ARG A 105 17.77 -16.53 13.15
CA ARG A 105 18.26 -17.19 11.92
C ARG A 105 17.55 -18.52 11.65
N PHE A 106 17.16 -19.25 12.68
CA PHE A 106 16.48 -20.54 12.58
C PHE A 106 14.96 -20.38 12.55
N CYS A 107 14.41 -19.39 13.25
CA CYS A 107 13.00 -19.11 13.31
C CYS A 107 12.78 -17.60 13.01
N PRO A 108 12.25 -17.26 11.82
CA PRO A 108 11.93 -15.86 11.49
C PRO A 108 11.01 -15.23 12.54
N PRO A 109 11.24 -13.97 12.96
CA PRO A 109 10.49 -13.32 14.05
C PRO A 109 8.96 -13.37 13.88
N MET A 110 8.48 -13.14 12.66
CA MET A 110 7.04 -13.21 12.35
C MET A 110 6.48 -14.62 12.49
N PHE A 111 7.26 -15.65 12.09
CA PHE A 111 6.84 -17.03 12.23
C PHE A 111 6.79 -17.46 13.70
N GLY A 112 7.77 -17.04 14.48
CA GLY A 112 7.76 -17.25 15.94
C GLY A 112 6.60 -16.58 16.64
N ALA A 113 6.26 -15.33 16.28
CA ALA A 113 5.09 -14.63 16.80
C ALA A 113 3.78 -15.36 16.47
N LEU A 114 3.64 -15.81 15.23
CA LEU A 114 2.48 -16.59 14.78
C LEU A 114 2.35 -17.90 15.56
N LEU A 115 3.42 -18.69 15.64
CA LEU A 115 3.39 -20.00 16.32
C LEU A 115 3.10 -19.88 17.82
N MET A 116 3.75 -18.94 18.49
CA MET A 116 3.57 -18.75 19.92
C MET A 116 2.19 -18.19 20.26
N GLY A 117 1.69 -17.23 19.48
CA GLY A 117 0.33 -16.71 19.62
C GLY A 117 -0.74 -17.77 19.35
N MET A 118 -0.55 -18.58 18.31
CA MET A 118 -1.43 -19.69 17.98
C MET A 118 -1.43 -20.75 19.09
N LEU A 119 -0.25 -21.11 19.62
CA LEU A 119 -0.14 -22.03 20.74
C LEU A 119 -0.93 -21.54 21.97
N VAL A 120 -0.78 -20.27 22.31
CA VAL A 120 -1.53 -19.69 23.45
C VAL A 120 -3.02 -19.68 23.16
N ALA A 121 -3.46 -19.31 21.95
CA ALA A 121 -4.87 -19.33 21.59
C ALA A 121 -5.48 -20.73 21.73
N VAL A 122 -4.78 -21.78 21.29
CA VAL A 122 -5.22 -23.18 21.44
C VAL A 122 -5.30 -23.57 22.92
N LEU A 123 -4.29 -23.21 23.73
CA LEU A 123 -4.27 -23.53 25.17
C LEU A 123 -5.34 -22.77 25.96
N SER A 124 -5.73 -21.57 25.52
CA SER A 124 -6.80 -20.76 26.14
C SER A 124 -8.21 -21.19 25.69
N GLY A 125 -8.33 -22.12 24.76
CA GLY A 125 -9.63 -22.56 24.22
C GLY A 125 -10.16 -21.68 23.07
N ASP A 126 -9.41 -20.64 22.68
CA ASP A 126 -9.71 -19.73 21.55
C ASP A 126 -9.01 -20.17 20.25
N GLY A 127 -8.66 -21.44 20.16
CA GLY A 127 -8.01 -22.02 18.98
C GLY A 127 -8.92 -22.09 17.78
N PRO A 128 -8.33 -22.32 16.56
CA PRO A 128 -9.11 -22.41 15.34
C PRO A 128 -10.09 -23.59 15.37
N VAL A 129 -11.30 -23.33 14.95
CA VAL A 129 -12.35 -24.35 14.78
C VAL A 129 -12.49 -24.63 13.29
N ILE A 130 -12.48 -25.91 12.93
CA ILE A 130 -12.66 -26.35 11.53
C ILE A 130 -13.91 -27.23 11.47
N SER A 131 -14.86 -26.85 10.63
CA SER A 131 -16.11 -27.61 10.44
C SER A 131 -15.83 -28.92 9.72
N PRO A 132 -16.45 -30.04 10.14
CA PRO A 132 -16.26 -31.35 9.50
C PRO A 132 -16.68 -31.40 8.02
N GLU A 133 -17.60 -30.52 7.62
CA GLU A 133 -18.15 -30.47 6.25
C GLU A 133 -17.36 -29.54 5.31
N LEU A 134 -16.25 -28.96 5.79
CA LEU A 134 -15.48 -27.99 5.03
C LEU A 134 -14.80 -28.62 3.81
N SER A 135 -14.97 -27.98 2.65
CA SER A 135 -14.18 -28.30 1.46
C SER A 135 -12.73 -27.86 1.66
N TRP A 136 -11.77 -28.79 1.53
CA TRP A 136 -10.34 -28.51 1.68
C TRP A 136 -9.76 -27.71 0.52
N ILE A 137 -10.36 -27.79 -0.65
CA ILE A 137 -9.85 -27.19 -1.88
C ILE A 137 -10.90 -26.21 -2.43
N ALA A 138 -10.46 -25.02 -2.76
CA ALA A 138 -11.29 -24.03 -3.39
C ALA A 138 -11.65 -24.45 -4.82
N THR A 139 -12.92 -24.34 -5.16
CA THR A 139 -13.41 -24.49 -6.53
C THR A 139 -13.56 -23.12 -7.17
N PRO A 140 -12.93 -22.85 -8.33
CA PRO A 140 -13.10 -21.58 -9.03
C PRO A 140 -14.56 -21.39 -9.46
N ILE A 141 -15.16 -20.28 -9.11
CA ILE A 141 -16.51 -19.92 -9.51
C ILE A 141 -16.42 -18.78 -10.52
N LEU A 142 -17.00 -18.98 -11.70
CA LEU A 142 -17.13 -17.94 -12.72
C LEU A 142 -18.39 -17.12 -12.43
N ILE A 143 -18.23 -15.81 -12.29
CA ILE A 143 -19.33 -14.92 -11.99
C ILE A 143 -19.71 -14.18 -13.28
N ARG A 144 -20.98 -14.25 -13.64
CA ARG A 144 -21.49 -13.57 -14.82
C ARG A 144 -21.52 -12.06 -14.56
N PRO A 145 -20.76 -11.25 -15.33
CA PRO A 145 -20.74 -9.80 -15.13
C PRO A 145 -22.01 -9.14 -15.63
N GLU A 146 -22.46 -8.12 -14.91
CA GLU A 146 -23.51 -7.20 -15.34
C GLU A 146 -22.94 -5.80 -15.47
N PHE A 147 -23.25 -5.13 -16.58
CA PHE A 147 -22.72 -3.79 -16.85
C PHE A 147 -23.83 -2.75 -16.68
N THR A 148 -23.78 -1.99 -15.57
CA THR A 148 -24.71 -0.90 -15.30
C THR A 148 -23.97 0.42 -15.20
N ILE A 149 -24.59 1.51 -15.65
CA ILE A 149 -23.96 2.84 -15.64
C ILE A 149 -23.64 3.27 -14.21
N SER A 150 -24.50 2.97 -13.23
CA SER A 150 -24.26 3.32 -11.84
C SER A 150 -22.99 2.64 -11.29
N ALA A 151 -22.84 1.31 -11.49
CA ALA A 151 -21.64 0.59 -11.08
C ALA A 151 -20.36 1.10 -11.79
N MET A 152 -20.49 1.50 -13.08
CA MET A 152 -19.35 2.07 -13.82
C MET A 152 -18.89 3.40 -13.21
N ILE A 153 -19.80 4.30 -12.88
CA ILE A 153 -19.45 5.61 -12.29
C ILE A 153 -18.96 5.45 -10.86
N GLU A 154 -19.67 4.64 -10.07
CA GLU A 154 -19.43 4.53 -8.64
C GLU A 154 -18.18 3.72 -8.28
N LEU A 155 -17.88 2.66 -9.04
CA LEU A 155 -16.75 1.77 -8.72
C LEU A 155 -15.55 1.92 -9.67
N VAL A 156 -15.73 2.06 -10.99
CA VAL A 156 -14.59 2.03 -11.93
C VAL A 156 -13.61 3.16 -11.65
N VAL A 157 -14.12 4.40 -11.52
CA VAL A 157 -13.25 5.55 -11.32
C VAL A 157 -12.49 5.46 -9.98
N PRO A 158 -13.13 5.24 -8.82
CA PRO A 158 -12.41 5.08 -7.56
C PRO A 158 -11.46 3.88 -7.54
N LEU A 159 -11.82 2.75 -8.18
CA LEU A 159 -10.95 1.58 -8.27
C LEU A 159 -9.68 1.86 -9.08
N VAL A 160 -9.81 2.49 -10.25
CA VAL A 160 -8.65 2.87 -11.09
C VAL A 160 -7.73 3.83 -10.33
N ILE A 161 -8.29 4.85 -9.68
CA ILE A 161 -7.52 5.80 -8.87
C ILE A 161 -6.86 5.09 -7.69
N SER A 162 -7.58 4.22 -6.99
CA SER A 162 -7.05 3.43 -5.87
C SER A 162 -5.87 2.56 -6.29
N VAL A 163 -5.95 1.89 -7.44
CA VAL A 163 -4.86 1.07 -7.95
C VAL A 163 -3.68 1.93 -8.38
N LEU A 164 -3.90 2.93 -9.23
CA LEU A 164 -2.81 3.67 -9.87
C LEU A 164 -2.21 4.73 -8.95
N ALA A 165 -3.05 5.57 -8.35
CA ALA A 165 -2.59 6.75 -7.60
C ALA A 165 -2.38 6.49 -6.10
N VAL A 166 -2.79 5.34 -5.57
CA VAL A 166 -2.54 4.95 -4.18
C VAL A 166 -1.61 3.74 -4.12
N GLN A 167 -2.07 2.59 -4.57
CA GLN A 167 -1.35 1.33 -4.36
C GLN A 167 -0.09 1.19 -5.22
N ASN A 168 -0.17 1.49 -6.52
CA ASN A 168 0.98 1.38 -7.40
C ASN A 168 2.06 2.43 -7.06
N ILE A 169 1.67 3.67 -6.73
CA ILE A 169 2.62 4.69 -6.26
C ILE A 169 3.31 4.21 -4.97
N GLN A 170 2.55 3.68 -4.00
CA GLN A 170 3.07 3.14 -2.76
C GLN A 170 4.07 2.01 -3.01
N GLY A 171 3.70 1.03 -3.85
CA GLY A 171 4.57 -0.11 -4.17
C GLY A 171 5.83 0.31 -4.90
N VAL A 172 5.73 1.22 -5.88
CA VAL A 172 6.88 1.78 -6.61
C VAL A 172 7.82 2.51 -5.64
N SER A 173 7.28 3.34 -4.74
CA SER A 173 8.09 4.12 -3.80
C SER A 173 8.83 3.23 -2.79
N VAL A 174 8.18 2.20 -2.27
CA VAL A 174 8.80 1.19 -1.41
C VAL A 174 9.97 0.49 -2.12
N LEU A 175 9.78 0.05 -3.36
CA LEU A 175 10.84 -0.59 -4.15
C LEU A 175 11.97 0.39 -4.48
N THR A 176 11.65 1.64 -4.79
CA THR A 176 12.65 2.68 -5.10
C THR A 176 13.45 3.05 -3.86
N ALA A 177 12.83 3.21 -2.70
CA ALA A 177 13.52 3.43 -1.42
C ALA A 177 14.48 2.28 -1.06
N ALA A 178 14.14 1.04 -1.43
CA ALA A 178 15.03 -0.11 -1.32
C ALA A 178 16.10 -0.18 -2.43
N GLY A 179 16.17 0.82 -3.31
CA GLY A 179 17.18 0.96 -4.37
C GLY A 179 16.91 0.11 -5.62
N TYR A 180 15.65 -0.28 -5.86
CA TYR A 180 15.21 -0.90 -7.11
C TYR A 180 14.72 0.15 -8.12
N ARG A 181 14.58 -0.25 -9.38
CA ARG A 181 14.00 0.55 -10.45
C ARG A 181 12.84 -0.22 -11.09
N PRO A 182 11.65 -0.18 -10.49
CA PRO A 182 10.51 -0.92 -11.00
C PRO A 182 10.04 -0.37 -12.36
N PRO A 183 9.73 -1.24 -13.33
CA PRO A 183 9.24 -0.83 -14.65
C PRO A 183 7.75 -0.46 -14.56
N ILE A 184 7.45 0.79 -14.21
CA ILE A 184 6.12 1.28 -13.82
C ILE A 184 5.03 0.90 -14.83
N ASN A 185 5.24 1.20 -16.13
CA ASN A 185 4.24 0.92 -17.17
C ASN A 185 4.00 -0.58 -17.34
N VAL A 186 5.07 -1.39 -17.33
CA VAL A 186 4.94 -2.85 -17.42
C VAL A 186 4.15 -3.40 -16.23
N LEU A 187 4.44 -2.94 -15.03
CA LEU A 187 3.71 -3.34 -13.82
C LEU A 187 2.25 -2.93 -13.88
N THR A 188 1.96 -1.73 -14.39
CA THR A 188 0.58 -1.27 -14.58
C THR A 188 -0.17 -2.13 -15.59
N VAL A 189 0.46 -2.49 -16.72
CA VAL A 189 -0.11 -3.42 -17.71
C VAL A 189 -0.40 -4.78 -17.07
N VAL A 190 0.54 -5.32 -16.29
CA VAL A 190 0.36 -6.61 -15.60
C VAL A 190 -0.75 -6.51 -14.56
N CYS A 191 -0.85 -5.41 -13.80
CA CYS A 191 -1.95 -5.18 -12.87
C CYS A 191 -3.30 -5.11 -13.60
N GLY A 192 -3.38 -4.39 -14.72
CA GLY A 192 -4.61 -4.30 -15.52
C GLY A 192 -5.03 -5.65 -16.11
N TYR A 193 -4.09 -6.40 -16.68
CA TYR A 193 -4.32 -7.74 -17.19
C TYR A 193 -4.77 -8.69 -16.06
N GLY A 194 -4.06 -8.68 -14.94
CA GLY A 194 -4.41 -9.48 -13.76
C GLY A 194 -5.80 -9.11 -13.22
N SER A 195 -6.13 -7.82 -13.15
CA SER A 195 -7.45 -7.34 -12.74
C SER A 195 -8.56 -7.87 -13.64
N PHE A 196 -8.33 -7.86 -14.96
CA PHE A 196 -9.31 -8.37 -15.92
C PHE A 196 -9.53 -9.89 -15.75
N ILE A 197 -8.46 -10.68 -15.69
CA ILE A 197 -8.57 -12.14 -15.53
C ILE A 197 -9.18 -12.51 -14.18
N MET A 198 -8.68 -11.93 -13.08
CA MET A 198 -9.16 -12.24 -11.73
C MET A 198 -10.58 -11.70 -11.50
N GLY A 199 -10.94 -10.59 -12.16
CA GLY A 199 -12.30 -10.02 -12.13
C GLY A 199 -13.36 -11.03 -12.59
N ILE A 200 -13.08 -11.91 -13.56
CA ILE A 200 -13.99 -12.98 -14.01
C ILE A 200 -14.37 -13.93 -12.87
N PHE A 201 -13.45 -14.12 -11.91
CA PHE A 201 -13.67 -14.93 -10.70
C PHE A 201 -14.18 -14.09 -9.51
N GLY A 202 -14.56 -12.83 -9.74
CA GLY A 202 -15.12 -11.95 -8.70
C GLY A 202 -14.07 -11.28 -7.80
N SER A 203 -12.79 -11.29 -8.19
CA SER A 203 -11.75 -10.58 -7.43
C SER A 203 -11.75 -9.10 -7.74
N VAL A 204 -11.58 -8.28 -6.71
CA VAL A 204 -11.29 -6.85 -6.88
C VAL A 204 -9.98 -6.66 -7.68
N PRO A 205 -9.79 -5.49 -8.34
CA PRO A 205 -8.61 -5.23 -9.15
C PRO A 205 -7.30 -5.51 -8.44
N THR A 206 -6.32 -6.01 -9.19
CA THR A 206 -4.95 -6.26 -8.70
C THR A 206 -4.09 -5.00 -8.80
N CYS A 207 -3.15 -4.87 -7.88
CA CYS A 207 -2.24 -3.74 -7.77
C CYS A 207 -0.85 -4.17 -7.33
N LEU A 208 0.14 -3.30 -7.53
CA LEU A 208 1.46 -3.44 -6.91
C LEU A 208 1.32 -3.15 -5.42
N THR A 209 1.21 -4.21 -4.61
CA THR A 209 0.89 -4.06 -3.19
C THR A 209 2.05 -3.52 -2.37
N GLY A 210 1.90 -2.34 -1.79
CA GLY A 210 2.90 -1.69 -0.93
C GLY A 210 3.34 -2.58 0.23
N PRO A 211 2.43 -3.11 1.07
CA PRO A 211 2.78 -3.95 2.22
C PRO A 211 3.61 -5.17 1.87
N ALA A 212 3.20 -5.96 0.87
CA ALA A 212 3.95 -7.17 0.51
C ALA A 212 5.33 -6.84 -0.07
N ASN A 213 5.42 -5.83 -0.95
CA ASN A 213 6.72 -5.37 -1.46
C ASN A 213 7.63 -4.88 -0.33
N ALA A 214 7.09 -4.19 0.66
CA ALA A 214 7.84 -3.71 1.80
C ALA A 214 8.37 -4.87 2.68
N ILE A 215 7.57 -5.89 2.92
CA ILE A 215 8.01 -7.11 3.62
C ILE A 215 9.13 -7.81 2.83
N LEU A 216 8.98 -7.95 1.51
CA LEU A 216 9.98 -8.59 0.65
C LEU A 216 11.34 -7.89 0.67
N VAL A 217 11.37 -6.56 0.83
CA VAL A 217 12.63 -5.78 0.85
C VAL A 217 13.15 -5.51 2.27
N SER A 218 12.38 -5.82 3.31
CA SER A 218 12.73 -5.52 4.71
C SER A 218 13.83 -6.41 5.28
N SER A 219 14.06 -7.60 4.69
CA SER A 219 15.01 -8.58 5.20
C SER A 219 15.72 -9.32 4.07
N GLY A 220 16.92 -9.87 4.39
CA GLY A 220 17.71 -10.62 3.43
C GLY A 220 18.68 -9.74 2.63
N GLN A 221 19.30 -10.34 1.62
CA GLN A 221 20.26 -9.66 0.73
C GLN A 221 19.53 -9.14 -0.51
N LYS A 222 19.84 -7.91 -0.92
CA LYS A 222 19.22 -7.25 -2.09
C LYS A 222 19.21 -8.12 -3.36
N GLY A 223 20.29 -8.86 -3.62
CA GLY A 223 20.40 -9.74 -4.79
C GLY A 223 19.46 -10.95 -4.79
N THR A 224 18.88 -11.33 -3.64
CA THR A 224 18.01 -12.51 -3.47
C THR A 224 16.55 -12.18 -3.21
N HIS A 225 16.17 -10.91 -3.05
CA HIS A 225 14.78 -10.51 -2.78
C HIS A 225 13.78 -11.01 -3.84
N PHE A 226 14.20 -11.13 -5.12
CA PHE A 226 13.33 -11.66 -6.18
C PHE A 226 12.95 -13.13 -5.94
N VAL A 227 13.80 -13.92 -5.26
CA VAL A 227 13.47 -15.31 -4.87
C VAL A 227 12.35 -15.29 -3.84
N GLY A 228 12.38 -14.33 -2.91
CA GLY A 228 11.29 -14.09 -1.97
C GLY A 228 9.97 -13.78 -2.67
N ALA A 229 10.01 -12.99 -3.76
CA ALA A 229 8.81 -12.70 -4.55
C ALA A 229 8.27 -13.94 -5.30
N ILE A 230 9.14 -14.80 -5.83
CA ILE A 230 8.73 -16.08 -6.43
C ILE A 230 8.07 -16.98 -5.38
N LEU A 231 8.70 -17.11 -4.22
CA LEU A 231 8.16 -17.90 -3.11
C LEU A 231 6.82 -17.33 -2.62
N PHE A 232 6.72 -15.99 -2.51
CA PHE A 232 5.46 -15.32 -2.20
C PHE A 232 4.35 -15.71 -3.20
N GLY A 233 4.63 -15.67 -4.50
CA GLY A 233 3.66 -16.06 -5.52
C GLY A 233 3.24 -17.54 -5.42
N ALA A 234 4.20 -18.44 -5.17
CA ALA A 234 3.93 -19.86 -4.97
C ALA A 234 3.08 -20.12 -3.72
N LEU A 235 3.44 -19.51 -2.59
CA LEU A 235 2.67 -19.60 -1.35
C LEU A 235 1.27 -18.99 -1.52
N PHE A 236 1.15 -17.89 -2.26
CA PHE A 236 -0.15 -17.27 -2.56
C PHE A 236 -1.06 -18.17 -3.39
N ALA A 237 -0.50 -18.93 -4.34
CA ALA A 237 -1.25 -19.94 -5.09
C ALA A 237 -1.72 -21.08 -4.16
N CYS A 238 -0.85 -21.56 -3.26
CA CYS A 238 -1.24 -22.56 -2.24
C CYS A 238 -2.33 -22.04 -1.31
N ILE A 239 -2.21 -20.76 -0.84
CA ILE A 239 -3.23 -20.10 -0.03
C ILE A 239 -4.56 -20.04 -0.78
N GLY A 240 -4.53 -19.71 -2.08
CA GLY A 240 -5.72 -19.69 -2.92
C GLY A 240 -6.40 -21.05 -3.04
N LEU A 241 -5.63 -22.12 -3.20
CA LEU A 241 -6.15 -23.50 -3.24
C LEU A 241 -6.77 -23.92 -1.92
N LEU A 242 -6.17 -23.52 -0.80
CA LEU A 242 -6.62 -23.83 0.57
C LEU A 242 -7.51 -22.72 1.15
N ALA A 243 -8.01 -21.81 0.33
CA ALA A 243 -8.76 -20.66 0.79
C ALA A 243 -9.96 -20.99 1.71
N PRO A 244 -10.77 -22.05 1.50
CA PRO A 244 -11.86 -22.37 2.40
C PRO A 244 -11.37 -22.66 3.83
N VAL A 245 -10.34 -23.51 3.96
CA VAL A 245 -9.77 -23.88 5.27
C VAL A 245 -9.11 -22.68 5.94
N LEU A 246 -8.30 -21.91 5.19
CA LEU A 246 -7.60 -20.76 5.74
C LEU A 246 -8.55 -19.65 6.14
N THR A 247 -9.63 -19.44 5.39
CA THR A 247 -10.68 -18.48 5.73
C THR A 247 -11.38 -18.88 7.02
N GLU A 248 -11.76 -20.16 7.15
CA GLU A 248 -12.42 -20.65 8.34
C GLU A 248 -11.52 -20.57 9.59
N VAL A 249 -10.26 -20.98 9.46
CA VAL A 249 -9.25 -20.79 10.51
C VAL A 249 -9.13 -19.32 10.89
N ALA A 250 -9.01 -18.42 9.91
CA ALA A 250 -8.86 -16.99 10.17
C ALA A 250 -10.10 -16.36 10.81
N THR A 251 -11.31 -16.75 10.37
CA THR A 251 -12.57 -16.21 10.90
C THR A 251 -12.96 -16.80 12.24
N SER A 252 -12.48 -18.01 12.56
CA SER A 252 -12.70 -18.65 13.89
C SER A 252 -11.76 -18.11 14.97
N MET A 253 -10.62 -17.51 14.58
CA MET A 253 -9.72 -16.89 15.52
C MET A 253 -10.16 -15.47 15.89
N THR A 254 -9.70 -14.96 17.04
CA THR A 254 -10.00 -13.59 17.41
C THR A 254 -9.41 -12.61 16.39
N PRO A 255 -10.18 -11.65 15.87
CA PRO A 255 -9.68 -10.66 14.90
C PRO A 255 -8.46 -9.90 15.43
N TYR A 256 -8.40 -9.67 16.73
CA TYR A 256 -7.31 -8.96 17.39
C TYR A 256 -5.95 -9.66 17.25
N PHE A 257 -5.92 -11.00 17.26
CA PHE A 257 -4.68 -11.75 17.01
C PHE A 257 -4.12 -11.49 15.61
N ILE A 258 -4.99 -11.50 14.58
CA ILE A 258 -4.60 -11.20 13.21
C ILE A 258 -4.13 -9.75 13.08
N MET A 259 -4.80 -8.81 13.76
CA MET A 259 -4.41 -7.41 13.82
C MET A 259 -3.02 -7.23 14.44
N VAL A 260 -2.69 -7.96 15.51
CA VAL A 260 -1.37 -7.95 16.14
C VAL A 260 -0.29 -8.42 15.16
N LEU A 261 -0.52 -9.55 14.49
CA LEU A 261 0.44 -10.07 13.48
C LEU A 261 0.64 -9.08 12.34
N GLY A 262 -0.45 -8.48 11.84
CA GLY A 262 -0.39 -7.43 10.82
C GLY A 262 0.42 -6.22 11.28
N GLY A 263 0.21 -5.78 12.52
CA GLY A 263 0.96 -4.69 13.14
C GLY A 263 2.45 -4.97 13.25
N LEU A 264 2.82 -6.17 13.74
CA LEU A 264 4.23 -6.60 13.84
C LEU A 264 4.91 -6.64 12.46
N ALA A 265 4.22 -7.13 11.43
CA ALA A 265 4.72 -7.19 10.07
C ALA A 265 4.99 -5.79 9.48
N MET A 266 4.22 -4.78 9.88
CA MET A 266 4.34 -3.41 9.35
C MET A 266 5.37 -2.55 10.08
N LEU A 267 5.89 -2.94 11.25
CA LEU A 267 6.88 -2.14 11.98
C LEU A 267 8.14 -1.79 11.17
N PRO A 268 8.80 -2.73 10.46
CA PRO A 268 9.97 -2.40 9.64
C PRO A 268 9.63 -1.45 8.49
N VAL A 269 8.45 -1.63 7.90
CA VAL A 269 7.95 -0.81 6.80
C VAL A 269 7.69 0.61 7.26
N LEU A 270 7.03 0.76 8.41
CA LEU A 270 6.74 2.05 9.02
C LEU A 270 8.04 2.80 9.35
N SER A 271 9.02 2.10 9.92
CA SER A 271 10.35 2.66 10.20
C SER A 271 11.04 3.19 8.94
N MET A 272 11.01 2.41 7.84
CA MET A 272 11.56 2.84 6.55
C MET A 272 10.81 4.05 6.00
N ALA A 273 9.47 4.02 6.05
CA ALA A 273 8.64 5.08 5.52
C ALA A 273 8.86 6.41 6.24
N PHE A 274 8.93 6.41 7.58
CA PHE A 274 9.26 7.60 8.37
C PHE A 274 10.64 8.13 8.07
N LYS A 275 11.64 7.25 7.97
CA LYS A 275 13.01 7.64 7.65
C LYS A 275 13.08 8.37 6.31
N GLU A 276 12.48 7.82 5.26
CA GLU A 276 12.50 8.45 3.92
C GLU A 276 11.63 9.70 3.85
N ALA A 277 10.44 9.70 4.47
CA ALA A 277 9.53 10.84 4.47
C ALA A 277 10.13 12.08 5.15
N PHE A 278 10.89 11.88 6.20
CA PHE A 278 11.40 12.96 7.05
C PHE A 278 12.94 13.05 7.07
N SER A 279 13.64 12.41 6.13
CA SER A 279 15.11 12.45 6.02
C SER A 279 15.65 13.86 5.72
N ALA A 280 14.88 14.68 5.02
CA ALA A 280 15.24 16.05 4.65
C ALA A 280 15.05 17.07 5.79
N LEU A 281 14.67 16.67 7.01
CA LEU A 281 14.47 17.57 8.15
C LEU A 281 15.73 18.31 8.63
N ASN A 282 16.90 18.01 8.08
CA ASN A 282 18.12 18.81 8.26
C ASN A 282 18.09 20.12 7.45
N GLY A 283 17.05 20.34 6.63
CA GLY A 283 16.77 21.56 5.87
C GLY A 283 15.83 22.53 6.60
N SER A 284 15.23 23.45 5.86
CA SER A 284 14.30 24.43 6.41
C SER A 284 13.00 23.75 6.88
N SER A 285 12.41 24.27 7.97
CA SER A 285 11.09 23.80 8.46
C SER A 285 10.00 23.81 7.37
N ARG A 286 10.19 24.61 6.32
CA ARG A 286 9.28 24.72 5.18
C ARG A 286 9.25 23.44 4.32
N GLU A 287 10.37 22.73 4.18
CA GLU A 287 10.46 21.51 3.40
C GLU A 287 9.76 20.32 4.08
N ALA A 288 9.57 20.39 5.40
CA ALA A 288 8.88 19.35 6.17
C ALA A 288 7.34 19.46 6.09
N ILE A 289 6.79 20.61 5.68
CA ILE A 289 5.34 20.85 5.69
C ILE A 289 4.59 19.92 4.72
N PRO A 290 4.97 19.78 3.44
CA PRO A 290 4.25 18.92 2.51
C PRO A 290 4.18 17.45 2.94
N PRO A 291 5.30 16.78 3.34
CA PRO A 291 5.22 15.42 3.88
C PRO A 291 4.35 15.33 5.15
N LEU A 292 4.43 16.33 6.04
CA LEU A 292 3.63 16.34 7.27
C LEU A 292 2.13 16.47 6.96
N ILE A 293 1.73 17.34 6.04
CA ILE A 293 0.33 17.45 5.58
C ILE A 293 -0.13 16.14 5.00
N THR A 294 0.69 15.53 4.11
CA THR A 294 0.37 14.23 3.52
C THR A 294 0.12 13.17 4.59
N PHE A 295 1.01 13.08 5.57
CA PHE A 295 0.90 12.13 6.67
C PHE A 295 -0.39 12.35 7.48
N VAL A 296 -0.66 13.58 7.92
CA VAL A 296 -1.84 13.93 8.73
C VAL A 296 -3.14 13.68 7.96
N VAL A 297 -3.21 14.10 6.69
CA VAL A 297 -4.39 13.86 5.85
C VAL A 297 -4.61 12.37 5.62
N THR A 298 -3.53 11.61 5.39
CA THR A 298 -3.64 10.16 5.18
C THR A 298 -4.19 9.43 6.42
N ILE A 299 -3.72 9.81 7.63
CA ILE A 299 -4.18 9.21 8.89
C ILE A 299 -5.64 9.54 9.19
N SER A 300 -6.14 10.69 8.74
CA SER A 300 -7.52 11.11 9.01
C SER A 300 -8.56 10.12 8.48
N ASN A 301 -8.15 9.23 7.57
CA ASN A 301 -8.94 8.13 6.99
C ASN A 301 -10.30 8.57 6.42
N PHE A 302 -10.39 9.86 5.97
CA PHE A 302 -11.58 10.34 5.31
C PHE A 302 -11.67 9.83 3.86
N SER A 303 -12.87 9.79 3.31
CA SER A 303 -13.09 9.55 1.89
C SER A 303 -13.91 10.68 1.29
N LEU A 304 -13.57 11.06 0.08
CA LEU A 304 -14.32 12.05 -0.71
C LEU A 304 -14.53 11.50 -2.11
N LEU A 305 -15.76 11.51 -2.61
CA LEU A 305 -16.15 10.94 -3.90
C LEU A 305 -15.74 9.45 -4.04
N ASN A 306 -15.87 8.67 -2.97
CA ASN A 306 -15.41 7.27 -2.86
C ASN A 306 -13.90 7.07 -3.10
N ILE A 307 -13.10 8.14 -3.00
CA ILE A 307 -11.65 8.09 -3.11
C ILE A 307 -11.04 8.30 -1.71
N ALA A 308 -10.19 7.37 -1.30
CA ALA A 308 -9.57 7.36 0.02
C ALA A 308 -8.59 8.53 0.25
N ALA A 309 -8.43 8.92 1.52
CA ALA A 309 -7.58 10.02 1.97
C ALA A 309 -6.16 10.05 1.37
N PRO A 310 -5.45 8.93 1.16
CA PRO A 310 -4.08 8.96 0.61
C PRO A 310 -3.97 9.64 -0.76
N PHE A 311 -4.97 9.50 -1.62
CA PHE A 311 -5.01 10.20 -2.90
C PHE A 311 -5.07 11.73 -2.71
N TRP A 312 -5.99 12.18 -1.87
CA TRP A 312 -6.18 13.60 -1.58
C TRP A 312 -4.95 14.20 -0.88
N ALA A 313 -4.32 13.44 0.00
CA ALA A 313 -3.11 13.82 0.70
C ALA A 313 -1.97 14.17 -0.28
N ILE A 314 -1.71 13.29 -1.25
CA ILE A 314 -0.71 13.54 -2.31
C ILE A 314 -1.10 14.76 -3.13
N LEU A 315 -2.36 14.86 -3.54
CA LEU A 315 -2.84 15.96 -4.39
C LEU A 315 -2.67 17.32 -3.71
N ILE A 316 -3.09 17.44 -2.45
CA ILE A 316 -2.94 18.67 -1.65
C ILE A 316 -1.47 19.05 -1.52
N SER A 317 -0.62 18.10 -1.14
CA SER A 317 0.81 18.37 -0.92
C SER A 317 1.55 18.71 -2.20
N THR A 318 1.17 18.11 -3.33
CA THR A 318 1.73 18.46 -4.64
C THR A 318 1.33 19.87 -5.05
N PHE A 319 0.12 20.30 -4.71
CA PHE A 319 -0.34 21.66 -4.95
C PHE A 319 0.48 22.67 -4.14
N PHE A 320 0.72 22.43 -2.85
CA PHE A 320 1.61 23.27 -2.03
C PHE A 320 3.01 23.40 -2.61
N LEU A 321 3.60 22.30 -3.09
CA LEU A 321 4.92 22.32 -3.72
C LEU A 321 4.94 23.07 -5.07
N ALA A 322 3.84 23.06 -5.81
CA ALA A 322 3.70 23.80 -7.06
C ALA A 322 3.62 25.32 -6.80
N GLU A 323 2.89 25.74 -5.77
CA GLU A 323 2.83 27.15 -5.36
C GLU A 323 4.19 27.68 -4.91
N ASP A 324 4.94 26.93 -4.09
CA ASP A 324 6.28 27.32 -3.65
C ASP A 324 7.24 27.51 -4.84
N LYS A 325 7.19 26.63 -5.84
CA LYS A 325 7.97 26.77 -7.07
C LYS A 325 7.54 27.97 -7.92
N LEU A 326 6.24 28.25 -7.97
CA LEU A 326 5.71 29.41 -8.70
C LEU A 326 6.12 30.71 -8.01
N ILE A 327 6.00 30.79 -6.69
CA ILE A 327 6.42 31.92 -5.88
C ILE A 327 7.93 32.14 -6.00
N LEU A 328 8.75 31.09 -5.90
CA LEU A 328 10.20 31.17 -6.07
C LEU A 328 10.59 31.65 -7.49
N ASN A 329 9.89 31.19 -8.53
CA ASN A 329 10.11 31.66 -9.89
C ASN A 329 9.73 33.13 -10.06
N ILE A 330 8.63 33.60 -9.46
CA ILE A 330 8.23 35.00 -9.48
C ILE A 330 9.28 35.86 -8.75
N PHE A 331 9.77 35.43 -7.60
CA PHE A 331 10.85 36.12 -6.87
C PHE A 331 12.18 36.13 -7.65
N ALA A 332 12.53 35.01 -8.31
CA ALA A 332 13.72 34.93 -9.14
C ALA A 332 13.65 35.87 -10.35
N ILE A 333 12.50 35.94 -11.02
CA ILE A 333 12.24 36.87 -12.14
C ILE A 333 12.28 38.31 -11.64
N SER A 334 11.64 38.63 -10.53
CA SER A 334 11.67 39.98 -9.94
C SER A 334 13.08 40.42 -9.53
N ALA A 335 13.86 39.53 -8.92
CA ALA A 335 15.27 39.76 -8.58
C ALA A 335 16.17 39.94 -9.83
N HIS A 336 15.85 39.26 -10.93
CA HIS A 336 16.56 39.44 -12.19
C HIS A 336 16.23 40.79 -12.84
N ILE A 337 14.97 41.18 -12.83
CA ILE A 337 14.51 42.51 -13.31
C ILE A 337 15.15 43.62 -12.49
N PHE A 338 15.16 43.47 -11.14
CA PHE A 338 15.77 44.46 -10.26
C PHE A 338 17.28 44.63 -10.48
N ARG A 339 18.00 43.52 -10.70
CA ARG A 339 19.43 43.55 -11.06
C ARG A 339 19.65 44.21 -12.44
N TYR A 340 18.81 43.94 -13.40
CA TYR A 340 18.87 44.54 -14.71
C TYR A 340 18.60 46.05 -14.67
N CYS A 341 17.57 46.50 -13.95
CA CYS A 341 17.28 47.92 -13.74
C CYS A 341 18.42 48.65 -13.01
N ARG A 342 19.04 48.01 -12.02
CA ARG A 342 20.19 48.59 -11.29
C ARG A 342 21.42 48.72 -12.17
N SER A 343 21.64 47.79 -13.08
CA SER A 343 22.70 47.85 -14.08
C SER A 343 22.48 48.98 -15.08
N LEU A 344 21.24 49.17 -15.53
CA LEU A 344 20.85 50.25 -16.45
C LEU A 344 21.03 51.65 -15.82
N ILE A 345 20.64 51.82 -14.54
CA ILE A 345 20.85 53.09 -13.79
C ILE A 345 22.33 53.36 -13.57
N GLY A 346 23.15 52.32 -13.38
CA GLY A 346 24.61 52.43 -13.29
C GLY A 346 25.28 52.84 -14.61
N TYR A 347 24.71 52.43 -15.75
CA TYR A 347 25.14 52.84 -17.07
C TYR A 347 24.77 54.30 -17.39
N MET A 348 23.53 54.71 -17.01
CA MET A 348 23.05 56.08 -17.23
C MET A 348 23.77 57.13 -16.36
N LYS A 349 24.35 56.73 -15.21
CA LYS A 349 25.17 57.61 -14.38
C LYS A 349 26.60 57.79 -14.86
N LYS A 350 27.03 57.02 -15.84
CA LYS A 350 28.37 57.10 -16.48
C LYS A 350 28.37 57.77 -17.88
N LEU A 351 27.18 58.06 -18.42
CA LEU A 351 26.94 58.96 -19.52
C LEU A 351 26.65 60.36 -19.02
#